data_c5fece6da2f25de286767a35a5865b41
#
_entry.id   c5fece6da2f25de286767a35a5865b41
#
_cell.length_a   1.000
_cell.length_b   1.000
_cell.length_c   1.000
_cell.angle_alpha   90.00
_cell.angle_beta   90.00
_cell.angle_gamma   90.00
#
_symmetry.space_group_name_H-M   'P 1'
#
loop_
_entity.id
_entity.type
_entity.pdbx_description
1 polymer ?
#
loop_
_entity_poly.entity_id
_entity_poly.type
_entity_poly.pdbx_seq_one_letter_code
_entity_poly.pdbx_strand_id
1 'polypeptide(L)'
;MNGLEDLDDDFIKIAMLLCPEEANQVSQAFNRDFDGNLVAVPSGFGAIDFIQKGMHKAWGLKQLLNHWDLNEANSMAFGDGDNDIELLRMTSHSYAMENASPDIFKVE
;
A
#
# COMPACT_ATOMS: atom_id res chain seq x y z
N MET A 1 6.60 23.34 -15.42
CA MET A 1 6.38 23.06 -13.98
C MET A 1 7.73 22.78 -13.32
N ASN A 2 8.07 23.52 -12.27
CA ASN A 2 9.38 23.42 -11.64
C ASN A 2 9.40 22.52 -10.41
N GLY A 3 8.24 22.20 -9.85
CA GLY A 3 8.12 21.35 -8.68
C GLY A 3 6.66 21.13 -8.30
N LEU A 4 6.45 20.32 -7.26
CA LEU A 4 5.10 20.00 -6.79
C LEU A 4 4.38 21.24 -6.25
N GLU A 5 5.12 22.20 -5.73
CA GLU A 5 4.57 23.44 -5.21
C GLU A 5 3.91 24.30 -6.29
N ASP A 6 4.22 24.05 -7.56
CA ASP A 6 3.60 24.76 -8.69
C ASP A 6 2.19 24.25 -9.01
N LEU A 7 1.79 23.13 -8.38
CA LEU A 7 0.46 22.56 -8.58
C LEU A 7 -0.49 23.10 -7.52
N ASP A 8 -1.61 23.66 -7.99
CA ASP A 8 -2.64 24.20 -7.10
C ASP A 8 -3.74 23.14 -6.89
N ASP A 9 -3.40 22.08 -6.14
CA ASP A 9 -4.31 20.97 -5.92
C ASP A 9 -3.95 20.25 -4.63
N ASP A 10 -4.88 19.43 -4.14
CA ASP A 10 -4.66 18.55 -2.99
C ASP A 10 -4.26 17.16 -3.47
N PHE A 11 -3.28 16.56 -2.81
CA PHE A 11 -2.75 15.26 -3.21
C PHE A 11 -3.16 14.19 -2.20
N ILE A 12 -3.62 13.06 -2.72
CA ILE A 12 -3.89 11.88 -1.90
C ILE A 12 -2.75 10.86 -1.98
N LYS A 13 -1.93 10.94 -3.04
CA LYS A 13 -0.82 10.02 -3.25
C LYS A 13 0.20 10.65 -4.19
N ILE A 14 1.48 10.37 -3.96
CA ILE A 14 2.57 10.71 -4.86
C ILE A 14 3.25 9.41 -5.26
N ALA A 15 3.46 9.21 -6.55
CA ALA A 15 4.14 8.01 -7.06
C ALA A 15 5.47 8.39 -7.68
N MET A 16 6.48 7.54 -7.48
CA MET A 16 7.81 7.71 -8.02
C MET A 16 8.26 6.42 -8.68
N LEU A 17 8.97 6.53 -9.81
CA LEU A 17 9.55 5.38 -10.50
C LEU A 17 11.06 5.41 -10.36
N LEU A 18 11.62 4.27 -9.93
CA LEU A 18 13.06 4.06 -9.80
C LEU A 18 13.43 2.72 -10.42
N CYS A 19 14.73 2.42 -10.47
CA CYS A 19 15.17 1.06 -10.78
C CYS A 19 14.67 0.12 -9.70
N PRO A 20 14.20 -1.10 -10.04
CA PRO A 20 13.64 -2.00 -9.04
C PRO A 20 14.58 -2.29 -7.86
N GLU A 21 15.90 -2.34 -8.11
CA GLU A 21 16.87 -2.57 -7.05
C GLU A 21 16.95 -1.42 -6.05
N GLU A 22 16.64 -0.21 -6.49
CA GLU A 22 16.73 0.98 -5.65
C GLU A 22 15.45 1.25 -4.88
N ALA A 23 14.30 0.79 -5.39
CA ALA A 23 13.01 1.13 -4.82
C ALA A 23 12.89 0.73 -3.35
N ASN A 24 13.31 -0.50 -3.01
CA ASN A 24 13.24 -0.97 -1.63
C ASN A 24 14.17 -0.19 -0.72
N GLN A 25 15.39 0.10 -1.19
CA GLN A 25 16.37 0.86 -0.40
C GLN A 25 15.87 2.27 -0.12
N VAL A 26 15.33 2.94 -1.14
CA VAL A 26 14.80 4.30 -1.01
C VAL A 26 13.60 4.31 -0.08
N SER A 27 12.69 3.34 -0.21
CA SER A 27 11.51 3.26 0.65
C SER A 27 11.90 3.06 2.11
N GLN A 28 12.84 2.16 2.39
CA GLN A 28 13.31 1.91 3.74
C GLN A 28 13.99 3.13 4.34
N ALA A 29 14.84 3.79 3.55
CA ALA A 29 15.53 5.00 4.00
C ALA A 29 14.53 6.12 4.31
N PHE A 30 13.55 6.33 3.44
CA PHE A 30 12.51 7.33 3.66
C PHE A 30 11.73 7.04 4.94
N ASN A 31 11.28 5.80 5.12
CA ASN A 31 10.47 5.44 6.28
C ASN A 31 11.25 5.52 7.58
N ARG A 32 12.57 5.26 7.54
CA ARG A 32 13.44 5.39 8.69
C ARG A 32 13.68 6.86 9.06
N ASP A 33 13.93 7.70 8.04
CA ASP A 33 14.36 9.09 8.26
C ASP A 33 13.18 10.06 8.45
N PHE A 34 12.01 9.70 7.91
CA PHE A 34 10.82 10.57 7.95
C PHE A 34 9.66 9.84 8.63
N ASP A 35 9.81 9.58 9.93
CA ASP A 35 8.75 8.93 10.72
C ASP A 35 7.67 9.96 11.06
N GLY A 36 6.81 10.25 10.08
CA GLY A 36 5.77 11.25 10.22
C GLY A 36 4.45 10.78 9.63
N ASN A 37 3.79 11.68 8.92
CA ASN A 37 2.47 11.44 8.37
C ASN A 37 2.47 10.67 7.05
N LEU A 38 3.64 10.51 6.43
CA LEU A 38 3.76 9.81 5.15
C LEU A 38 4.53 8.52 5.32
N VAL A 39 4.19 7.54 4.49
CA VAL A 39 4.91 6.29 4.39
C VAL A 39 5.17 5.98 2.91
N ALA A 40 6.36 5.47 2.62
CA ALA A 40 6.74 5.02 1.28
C ALA A 40 6.47 3.52 1.18
N VAL A 41 5.68 3.12 0.18
CA VAL A 41 5.28 1.73 -0.04
C VAL A 41 5.69 1.32 -1.44
N PRO A 42 6.59 0.32 -1.59
CA PRO A 42 6.90 -0.20 -2.91
C PRO A 42 5.67 -0.88 -3.51
N SER A 43 5.33 -0.51 -4.74
CA SER A 43 4.15 -1.05 -5.41
C SER A 43 4.49 -1.96 -6.60
N GLY A 44 5.77 -2.30 -6.77
CA GLY A 44 6.25 -3.22 -7.80
C GLY A 44 6.87 -2.50 -8.98
N PHE A 45 7.78 -3.21 -9.67
CA PHE A 45 8.44 -2.72 -10.90
C PHE A 45 9.18 -1.39 -10.72
N GLY A 46 9.73 -1.14 -9.53
CA GLY A 46 10.44 0.09 -9.24
C GLY A 46 9.57 1.27 -8.82
N ALA A 47 8.26 1.08 -8.76
CA ALA A 47 7.34 2.13 -8.32
C ALA A 47 7.30 2.21 -6.79
N ILE A 48 7.24 3.43 -6.29
CA ILE A 48 7.04 3.71 -4.86
C ILE A 48 5.86 4.65 -4.73
N ASP A 49 4.92 4.30 -3.86
CA ASP A 49 3.79 5.16 -3.53
C ASP A 49 4.04 5.81 -2.17
N PHE A 50 3.93 7.14 -2.13
CA PHE A 50 3.97 7.90 -0.88
C PHE A 50 2.54 8.24 -0.50
N ILE A 51 2.07 7.65 0.59
CA ILE A 51 0.68 7.78 1.04
C ILE A 51 0.65 8.24 2.49
N GLN A 52 -0.50 8.71 2.93
CA GLN A 52 -0.69 9.00 4.34
C GLN A 52 -0.59 7.70 5.14
N LYS A 53 0.08 7.79 6.28
CA LYS A 53 0.28 6.63 7.16
C LYS A 53 -1.07 6.05 7.57
N GLY A 54 -1.22 4.74 7.39
CA GLY A 54 -2.46 4.05 7.73
C GLY A 54 -3.51 4.02 6.62
N MET A 55 -3.32 4.77 5.54
CA MET A 55 -4.28 4.83 4.44
C MET A 55 -3.95 3.79 3.36
N HIS A 56 -3.94 2.53 3.74
CA HIS A 56 -3.69 1.40 2.85
C HIS A 56 -5.01 0.74 2.43
N LYS A 57 -4.91 -0.32 1.62
CA LYS A 57 -6.09 -1.00 1.08
C LYS A 57 -7.00 -1.55 2.19
N ALA A 58 -6.44 -2.07 3.26
CA ALA A 58 -7.24 -2.58 4.38
C ALA A 58 -8.07 -1.48 5.03
N TRP A 59 -7.50 -0.27 5.17
CA TRP A 59 -8.24 0.87 5.69
C TRP A 59 -9.42 1.21 4.78
N GLY A 60 -9.21 1.22 3.45
CA GLY A 60 -10.27 1.48 2.50
C GLY A 60 -11.39 0.46 2.57
N LEU A 61 -11.04 -0.82 2.63
CA LEU A 61 -12.03 -1.88 2.76
C LEU A 61 -12.82 -1.76 4.06
N LYS A 62 -12.14 -1.42 5.14
CA LYS A 62 -12.81 -1.25 6.44
C LYS A 62 -13.86 -0.14 6.38
N GLN A 63 -13.56 0.97 5.68
CA GLN A 63 -14.53 2.04 5.50
C GLN A 63 -15.76 1.57 4.73
N LEU A 64 -15.57 0.78 3.66
CA LEU A 64 -16.68 0.23 2.88
C LEU A 64 -17.50 -0.77 3.70
N LEU A 65 -16.86 -1.65 4.45
CA LEU A 65 -17.56 -2.61 5.29
C LEU A 65 -18.43 -1.90 6.33
N ASN A 66 -17.89 -0.87 6.97
CA ASN A 66 -18.64 -0.07 7.93
C ASN A 66 -19.83 0.63 7.27
N HIS A 67 -19.64 1.15 6.06
CA HIS A 67 -20.69 1.84 5.32
C HIS A 67 -21.84 0.90 4.98
N TRP A 68 -21.56 -0.36 4.69
CA TRP A 68 -22.56 -1.36 4.33
C TRP A 68 -23.00 -2.23 5.51
N ASP A 69 -22.55 -1.90 6.72
CA ASP A 69 -22.86 -2.66 7.95
C ASP A 69 -22.43 -4.13 7.85
N LEU A 70 -21.26 -4.36 7.30
CA LEU A 70 -20.65 -5.67 7.16
C LEU A 70 -19.37 -5.73 8.02
N ASN A 71 -18.81 -6.93 8.17
CA ASN A 71 -17.54 -7.11 8.89
C ASN A 71 -16.56 -7.94 8.06
N GLU A 72 -15.35 -8.14 8.59
CA GLU A 72 -14.28 -8.84 7.89
C GLU A 72 -14.66 -10.28 7.52
N ALA A 73 -15.56 -10.92 8.29
CA ALA A 73 -16.01 -12.28 7.99
C ALA A 73 -16.86 -12.36 6.71
N ASN A 74 -17.37 -11.22 6.23
CA ASN A 74 -18.16 -11.15 5.01
C ASN A 74 -17.30 -10.85 3.78
N SER A 75 -15.97 -10.87 3.90
CA SER A 75 -15.08 -10.44 2.83
C SER A 75 -14.09 -11.51 2.42
N MET A 76 -13.66 -11.44 1.18
CA MET A 76 -12.64 -12.29 0.58
C MET A 76 -11.68 -11.40 -0.20
N ALA A 77 -10.40 -11.68 -0.14
CA ALA A 77 -9.40 -10.88 -0.83
C ALA A 77 -8.38 -11.75 -1.56
N PHE A 78 -7.92 -11.23 -2.69
CA PHE A 78 -6.85 -11.80 -3.47
C PHE A 78 -5.75 -10.74 -3.60
N GLY A 79 -4.50 -11.13 -3.50
CA GLY A 79 -3.41 -10.18 -3.58
C GLY A 79 -2.13 -10.78 -4.10
N ASP A 80 -1.26 -9.92 -4.64
CA ASP A 80 0.01 -10.34 -5.23
C ASP A 80 1.20 -9.47 -4.81
N GLY A 81 0.97 -8.29 -4.29
CA GLY A 81 2.03 -7.35 -3.93
C GLY A 81 2.10 -7.04 -2.45
N ASP A 82 3.22 -6.47 -2.03
CA ASP A 82 3.43 -6.12 -0.63
C ASP A 82 2.40 -5.12 -0.12
N ASN A 83 1.81 -4.32 -1.01
CA ASN A 83 0.76 -3.38 -0.65
C ASN A 83 -0.59 -4.04 -0.37
N ASP A 84 -0.70 -5.36 -0.55
CA ASP A 84 -1.90 -6.13 -0.24
C ASP A 84 -1.82 -6.86 1.11
N ILE A 85 -0.69 -6.79 1.81
CA ILE A 85 -0.45 -7.57 3.02
C ILE A 85 -1.50 -7.28 4.10
N GLU A 86 -1.75 -6.01 4.39
CA GLU A 86 -2.72 -5.64 5.42
C GLU A 86 -4.13 -6.07 5.03
N LEU A 87 -4.46 -5.98 3.73
CA LEU A 87 -5.75 -6.42 3.23
C LEU A 87 -5.96 -7.92 3.45
N LEU A 88 -4.94 -8.73 3.12
CA LEU A 88 -5.02 -10.17 3.28
C LEU A 88 -5.09 -10.58 4.74
N ARG A 89 -4.40 -9.86 5.63
CA ARG A 89 -4.48 -10.13 7.07
C ARG A 89 -5.85 -9.81 7.65
N MET A 90 -6.52 -8.80 7.11
CA MET A 90 -7.79 -8.34 7.64
C MET A 90 -8.95 -9.24 7.25
N THR A 91 -8.95 -9.76 6.02
CA THR A 91 -10.07 -10.56 5.52
C THR A 91 -10.03 -11.98 6.05
N SER A 92 -11.22 -12.56 6.30
CA SER A 92 -11.34 -13.94 6.80
C SER A 92 -10.94 -14.97 5.74
N HIS A 93 -11.11 -14.64 4.48
CA HIS A 93 -10.75 -15.50 3.35
C HIS A 93 -9.79 -14.73 2.46
N SER A 94 -8.50 -15.07 2.57
CA SER A 94 -7.46 -14.40 1.79
C SER A 94 -6.68 -15.40 0.95
N TYR A 95 -6.33 -15.01 -0.26
CA TYR A 95 -5.65 -15.85 -1.22
C TYR A 95 -4.52 -15.10 -1.90
N ALA A 96 -3.31 -15.68 -1.87
CA ALA A 96 -2.18 -15.13 -2.60
C ALA A 96 -2.20 -15.64 -4.03
N MET A 97 -1.92 -14.76 -4.98
CA MET A 97 -1.77 -15.16 -6.38
C MET A 97 -0.50 -15.97 -6.54
N GLU A 98 -0.47 -16.86 -7.53
CA GLU A 98 0.69 -17.72 -7.79
C GLU A 98 1.97 -16.91 -8.02
N ASN A 99 1.84 -15.77 -8.68
CA ASN A 99 2.97 -14.87 -8.97
C ASN A 99 3.20 -13.81 -7.90
N ALA A 100 2.65 -14.00 -6.69
CA ALA A 100 2.76 -13.02 -5.62
C ALA A 100 4.19 -12.90 -5.10
N SER A 101 4.48 -11.77 -4.46
CA SER A 101 5.77 -11.59 -3.78
C SER A 101 5.91 -12.60 -2.64
N PRO A 102 7.15 -12.99 -2.30
CA PRO A 102 7.36 -14.00 -1.25
C PRO A 102 6.74 -13.64 0.10
N ASP A 103 6.67 -12.36 0.44
CA ASP A 103 6.14 -11.92 1.73
C ASP A 103 4.63 -12.13 1.85
N ILE A 104 3.91 -12.20 0.73
CA ILE A 104 2.47 -12.43 0.71
C ILE A 104 2.13 -13.80 1.26
N PHE A 105 2.93 -14.82 0.91
CA PHE A 105 2.65 -16.19 1.34
C PHE A 105 2.77 -16.40 2.85
N LYS A 106 3.35 -15.45 3.56
CA LYS A 106 3.49 -15.53 5.02
C LYS A 106 2.24 -15.06 5.75
N VAL A 107 1.33 -14.37 5.08
CA VAL A 107 0.19 -13.70 5.72
C VAL A 107 -1.16 -14.16 5.21
N GLU A 108 -1.21 -14.93 4.16
CA GLU A 108 -2.49 -15.43 3.64
C GLU A 108 -3.13 -16.45 4.59
#